data_d1fa1b208551273891c4499f84852c9e
#
_entry.id   d1fa1b208551273891c4499f84852c9e
#
_cell.length_a   1.000
_cell.length_b   1.000
_cell.length_c   1.000
_cell.angle_alpha   90.00
_cell.angle_beta   90.00
_cell.angle_gamma   90.00
#
_symmetry.space_group_name_H-M   'P 1'
#
loop_
_entity.id
_entity.type
_entity.pdbx_description
1 polymer ?
#
loop_
_entity_poly.entity_id
_entity_poly.type
_entity_poly.pdbx_seq_one_letter_code
_entity_poly.pdbx_strand_id
1 'polypeptide(L)'
;MKLLSFKTAAGDSYGLVEGNGVVDLGQRLGSKYADLRALLEDGGQDDAAALSDAGADHSLDDITYLQVIPNARRIICIGLNYREHAEEMGLEFPKDPNLFSKWPDALVGHEQDVICPKASSNFDYEGELAFIIGKPGRHIAEDGAMA
;
A
#
# COMPACT_ATOMS: atom_id res chain seq x y z
N MET A 1 6.24 10.97 7.22
CA MET A 1 5.38 11.27 6.06
C MET A 1 4.40 10.13 5.87
N LYS A 2 3.11 10.41 5.63
CA LYS A 2 2.08 9.40 5.31
C LYS A 2 1.55 9.70 3.91
N LEU A 3 1.62 8.72 3.02
CA LEU A 3 1.18 8.83 1.62
C LEU A 3 -0.04 7.93 1.40
N LEU A 4 -0.91 8.33 0.47
CA LEU A 4 -2.09 7.56 0.07
C LEU A 4 -2.37 7.74 -1.42
N SER A 5 -3.10 6.77 -2.00
CA SER A 5 -3.83 6.96 -3.25
C SER A 5 -5.31 7.14 -2.93
N PHE A 6 -5.98 8.03 -3.62
CA PHE A 6 -7.37 8.39 -3.36
C PHE A 6 -8.12 8.76 -4.63
N LYS A 7 -9.43 8.84 -4.52
CA LYS A 7 -10.33 9.27 -5.59
C LYS A 7 -11.20 10.42 -5.13
N THR A 8 -11.40 11.38 -6.02
CA THR A 8 -12.36 12.47 -5.89
C THR A 8 -13.33 12.49 -7.08
N ALA A 9 -14.24 13.45 -7.12
CA ALA A 9 -15.09 13.66 -8.29
C ALA A 9 -14.28 14.01 -9.56
N ALA A 10 -13.06 14.54 -9.42
CA ALA A 10 -12.17 14.86 -10.55
C ALA A 10 -11.40 13.64 -11.08
N GLY A 11 -11.35 12.52 -10.32
CA GLY A 11 -10.65 11.30 -10.70
C GLY A 11 -9.73 10.78 -9.60
N ASP A 12 -8.88 9.83 -9.98
CA ASP A 12 -7.90 9.21 -9.10
C ASP A 12 -6.66 10.10 -8.96
N SER A 13 -6.12 10.19 -7.75
CA SER A 13 -4.91 10.94 -7.41
C SER A 13 -4.12 10.26 -6.31
N TYR A 14 -3.02 10.88 -5.90
CA TYR A 14 -2.23 10.47 -4.75
C TYR A 14 -1.79 11.70 -3.96
N GLY A 15 -1.51 11.52 -2.69
CA GLY A 15 -1.26 12.67 -1.83
C GLY A 15 -0.52 12.36 -0.54
N LEU A 16 -0.24 13.43 0.17
CA LEU A 16 0.38 13.46 1.49
C LEU A 16 -0.68 13.82 2.52
N VAL A 17 -0.79 13.02 3.58
CA VAL A 17 -1.73 13.26 4.68
C VAL A 17 -1.16 14.31 5.63
N GLU A 18 -1.95 15.36 5.89
CA GLU A 18 -1.68 16.40 6.88
C GLU A 18 -2.88 16.63 7.79
N GLY A 19 -2.75 16.24 9.06
CA GLY A 19 -3.87 16.31 10.01
C GLY A 19 -5.08 15.52 9.51
N ASN A 20 -6.22 16.19 9.29
CA ASN A 20 -7.44 15.63 8.69
C ASN A 20 -7.56 15.98 7.19
N GLY A 21 -6.47 16.28 6.53
CA GLY A 21 -6.48 16.68 5.13
C GLY A 21 -5.44 15.96 4.27
N VAL A 22 -5.53 16.22 2.98
CA VAL A 22 -4.63 15.67 1.96
C VAL A 22 -4.08 16.79 1.09
N VAL A 23 -2.76 16.87 0.99
CA VAL A 23 -2.09 17.65 -0.06
C VAL A 23 -2.07 16.80 -1.32
N ASP A 24 -2.72 17.25 -2.39
CA ASP A 24 -2.83 16.52 -3.65
C ASP A 24 -1.52 16.61 -4.45
N LEU A 25 -0.69 15.59 -4.32
CA LEU A 25 0.58 15.49 -5.03
C LEU A 25 0.36 15.21 -6.52
N GLY A 26 -0.73 14.55 -6.91
CA GLY A 26 -1.08 14.33 -8.30
C GLY A 26 -1.29 15.62 -9.05
N GLN A 27 -1.94 16.62 -8.44
CA GLN A 27 -2.08 17.96 -9.04
C GLN A 27 -0.74 18.71 -9.11
N ARG A 28 0.13 18.56 -8.11
CA ARG A 28 1.36 19.35 -7.97
C ARG A 28 2.56 18.72 -8.67
N LEU A 29 2.66 17.40 -8.66
CA LEU A 29 3.80 16.63 -9.16
C LEU A 29 3.43 15.65 -10.29
N GLY A 30 2.17 15.58 -10.72
CA GLY A 30 1.70 14.60 -11.70
C GLY A 30 2.37 14.69 -13.07
N SER A 31 2.94 15.85 -13.43
CA SER A 31 3.76 15.98 -14.65
C SER A 31 5.12 15.27 -14.53
N LYS A 32 5.61 15.04 -13.30
CA LYS A 32 6.88 14.34 -13.01
C LYS A 32 6.63 12.89 -12.59
N TYR A 33 5.62 12.65 -11.76
CA TYR A 33 5.27 11.34 -11.23
C TYR A 33 3.78 11.10 -11.49
N ALA A 34 3.46 10.18 -12.40
CA ALA A 34 2.08 9.94 -12.84
C ALA A 34 1.17 9.38 -11.74
N ASP A 35 1.74 8.69 -10.75
CA ASP A 35 1.04 8.07 -9.62
C ASP A 35 2.00 7.87 -8.43
N LEU A 36 1.49 7.38 -7.29
CA LEU A 36 2.29 7.14 -6.10
C LEU A 36 3.39 6.10 -6.33
N ARG A 37 3.15 5.10 -7.15
CA ARG A 37 4.16 4.12 -7.50
C ARG A 37 5.32 4.76 -8.26
N ALA A 38 5.05 5.58 -9.26
CA ALA A 38 6.08 6.31 -10.02
C ALA A 38 6.89 7.24 -9.12
N LEU A 39 6.23 7.95 -8.18
CA LEU A 39 6.92 8.77 -7.19
C LEU A 39 7.90 7.94 -6.34
N LEU A 40 7.51 6.76 -5.88
CA LEU A 40 8.37 5.89 -5.08
C LEU A 40 9.49 5.24 -5.90
N GLU A 41 9.19 4.76 -7.13
CA GLU A 41 10.16 4.14 -8.04
C GLU A 41 11.29 5.13 -8.45
N ASP A 42 10.94 6.41 -8.64
CA ASP A 42 11.87 7.45 -9.08
C ASP A 42 12.52 8.24 -7.91
N GLY A 43 12.28 7.81 -6.67
CA GLY A 43 12.88 8.42 -5.48
C GLY A 43 12.35 9.83 -5.16
N GLY A 44 11.08 10.11 -5.47
CA GLY A 44 10.42 11.41 -5.31
C GLY A 44 9.96 11.75 -3.89
N GLN A 45 10.41 11.02 -2.86
CA GLN A 45 9.98 11.23 -1.48
C GLN A 45 10.36 12.61 -0.94
N ASP A 46 11.51 13.14 -1.33
CA ASP A 46 11.95 14.48 -0.92
C ASP A 46 11.10 15.57 -1.58
N ASP A 47 10.71 15.39 -2.84
CA ASP A 47 9.79 16.31 -3.54
C ASP A 47 8.41 16.33 -2.85
N ALA A 48 7.92 15.17 -2.41
CA ALA A 48 6.67 15.08 -1.66
C ALA A 48 6.80 15.72 -0.27
N ALA A 49 7.91 15.48 0.42
CA ALA A 49 8.18 16.05 1.74
C ALA A 49 8.29 17.57 1.72
N ALA A 50 8.82 18.16 0.65
CA ALA A 50 8.90 19.60 0.45
C ALA A 50 7.52 20.29 0.37
N LEU A 51 6.44 19.53 0.17
CA LEU A 51 5.07 20.01 0.10
C LEU A 51 4.28 19.80 1.42
N SER A 52 4.94 19.36 2.50
CA SER A 52 4.27 19.08 3.78
C SER A 52 3.56 20.29 4.38
N ASP A 53 4.02 21.50 4.15
CA ASP A 53 3.42 22.73 4.66
C ASP A 53 2.56 23.47 3.59
N ALA A 54 2.24 22.83 2.48
CA ALA A 54 1.55 23.47 1.36
C ALA A 54 0.06 23.74 1.61
N GLY A 55 -0.47 23.20 2.71
CA GLY A 55 -1.90 23.21 3.03
C GLY A 55 -2.68 22.13 2.30
N ALA A 56 -3.69 21.58 2.96
CA ALA A 56 -4.52 20.51 2.41
C ALA A 56 -5.42 21.01 1.26
N ASP A 57 -5.50 20.23 0.18
CA ASP A 57 -6.39 20.48 -0.95
C ASP A 57 -7.76 19.82 -0.75
N HIS A 58 -7.80 18.71 0.01
CA HIS A 58 -9.01 17.94 0.31
C HIS A 58 -9.08 17.59 1.79
N SER A 59 -10.31 17.42 2.34
CA SER A 59 -10.51 16.72 3.61
C SER A 59 -10.40 15.21 3.41
N LEU A 60 -9.92 14.47 4.41
CA LEU A 60 -9.97 13.00 4.40
C LEU A 60 -11.42 12.47 4.33
N ASP A 61 -12.39 13.25 4.82
CA ASP A 61 -13.82 12.90 4.77
C ASP A 61 -14.44 13.05 3.37
N ASP A 62 -13.79 13.80 2.46
CA ASP A 62 -14.29 14.11 1.12
C ASP A 62 -13.64 13.24 0.03
N ILE A 63 -12.79 12.31 0.38
CA ILE A 63 -12.12 11.41 -0.55
C ILE A 63 -12.61 9.97 -0.42
N THR A 64 -12.38 9.17 -1.44
CA THR A 64 -12.48 7.72 -1.35
C THR A 64 -11.06 7.14 -1.37
N TYR A 65 -10.70 6.37 -0.35
CA TYR A 65 -9.40 5.71 -0.30
C TYR A 65 -9.30 4.65 -1.40
N LEU A 66 -8.20 4.65 -2.12
CA LEU A 66 -7.83 3.55 -3.00
C LEU A 66 -6.81 2.65 -2.30
N GLN A 67 -6.47 1.51 -2.91
CA GLN A 67 -5.30 0.75 -2.48
C GLN A 67 -4.09 1.70 -2.49
N VAL A 68 -3.16 1.54 -1.55
CA VAL A 68 -2.00 2.45 -1.44
C VAL A 68 -1.22 2.52 -2.76
N ILE A 69 -1.03 1.37 -3.44
CA ILE A 69 -0.46 1.28 -4.79
C ILE A 69 -1.47 0.55 -5.69
N PRO A 70 -2.42 1.25 -6.33
CA PRO A 70 -3.48 0.62 -7.12
C PRO A 70 -2.96 -0.22 -8.31
N ASN A 71 -1.80 0.12 -8.82
CA ASN A 71 -1.15 -0.53 -9.96
C ASN A 71 0.08 -1.36 -9.54
N ALA A 72 0.05 -1.98 -8.36
CA ALA A 72 1.10 -2.87 -7.90
C ALA A 72 1.33 -4.01 -8.91
N ARG A 73 2.59 -4.29 -9.25
CA ARG A 73 2.92 -5.36 -10.22
C ARG A 73 2.82 -6.74 -9.59
N ARG A 74 3.14 -6.86 -8.32
CA ARG A 74 3.18 -8.12 -7.57
C ARG A 74 2.87 -7.84 -6.12
N ILE A 75 2.14 -8.76 -5.51
CA ILE A 75 1.90 -8.82 -4.08
C ILE A 75 2.32 -10.22 -3.66
N ILE A 76 3.29 -10.30 -2.78
CA ILE A 76 3.83 -11.55 -2.26
C ILE A 76 3.57 -11.55 -0.76
N CYS A 77 2.87 -12.56 -0.29
CA CYS A 77 2.57 -12.79 1.11
C CYS A 77 3.46 -13.87 1.69
N ILE A 78 3.66 -13.85 3.01
CA ILE A 78 4.43 -14.84 3.74
C ILE A 78 3.47 -15.59 4.66
N GLY A 79 3.15 -16.82 4.33
CA GLY A 79 2.23 -17.66 5.09
C GLY A 79 2.77 -18.05 6.47
N LEU A 80 1.88 -18.02 7.48
CA LEU A 80 2.18 -18.37 8.87
C LEU A 80 3.32 -17.56 9.48
N ASN A 81 3.46 -16.29 9.09
CA ASN A 81 4.55 -15.45 9.57
C ASN A 81 4.23 -14.76 10.93
N TYR A 82 3.01 -14.91 11.44
CA TYR A 82 2.60 -14.50 12.77
C TYR A 82 2.53 -15.72 13.69
N ARG A 83 3.37 -15.74 14.74
CA ARG A 83 3.52 -16.90 15.63
C ARG A 83 2.20 -17.29 16.28
N GLU A 84 1.45 -16.31 16.81
CA GLU A 84 0.15 -16.55 17.47
C GLU A 84 -0.85 -17.20 16.50
N HIS A 85 -0.85 -16.78 15.24
CA HIS A 85 -1.71 -17.37 14.21
C HIS A 85 -1.34 -18.84 13.91
N ALA A 86 -0.06 -19.17 13.83
CA ALA A 86 0.39 -20.57 13.67
C ALA A 86 -0.04 -21.44 14.87
N GLU A 87 0.07 -20.92 16.10
CA GLU A 87 -0.37 -21.59 17.33
C GLU A 87 -1.88 -21.82 17.35
N GLU A 88 -2.70 -20.83 16.99
CA GLU A 88 -4.16 -20.95 16.86
C GLU A 88 -4.57 -22.03 15.85
N MET A 89 -3.85 -22.14 14.75
CA MET A 89 -4.07 -23.17 13.72
C MET A 89 -3.52 -24.54 14.12
N GLY A 90 -2.81 -24.67 15.23
CA GLY A 90 -2.15 -25.91 15.66
C GLY A 90 -1.03 -26.36 14.71
N LEU A 91 -0.39 -25.42 14.00
CA LEU A 91 0.66 -25.66 13.02
C LEU A 91 2.04 -25.29 13.58
N GLU A 92 3.06 -26.02 13.14
CA GLU A 92 4.44 -25.65 13.43
C GLU A 92 4.82 -24.37 12.66
N PHE A 93 5.55 -23.48 13.32
CA PHE A 93 6.07 -22.29 12.68
C PHE A 93 7.10 -22.68 11.59
N PRO A 94 6.93 -22.19 10.35
CA PRO A 94 7.81 -22.54 9.24
C PRO A 94 9.26 -22.15 9.51
N LYS A 95 10.21 -23.01 9.12
CA LYS A 95 11.66 -22.70 9.20
C LYS A 95 12.11 -21.76 8.09
N ASP A 96 11.49 -21.88 6.92
CA ASP A 96 11.73 -21.05 5.75
C ASP A 96 10.44 -20.30 5.37
N PRO A 97 10.53 -19.11 4.75
CA PRO A 97 9.36 -18.35 4.35
C PRO A 97 8.46 -19.14 3.38
N ASN A 98 7.21 -19.34 3.75
CA ASN A 98 6.20 -19.93 2.88
C ASN A 98 5.56 -18.82 2.04
N LEU A 99 5.95 -18.71 0.76
CA LEU A 99 5.54 -17.60 -0.11
C LEU A 99 4.31 -17.97 -0.93
N PHE A 100 3.34 -17.05 -0.97
CA PHE A 100 2.23 -17.11 -1.92
C PHE A 100 1.94 -15.72 -2.49
N SER A 101 1.08 -15.63 -3.49
CA SER A 101 0.77 -14.36 -4.15
C SER A 101 -0.70 -14.01 -4.02
N LYS A 102 -0.98 -12.72 -3.86
CA LYS A 102 -2.31 -12.12 -4.07
C LYS A 102 -2.29 -11.32 -5.38
N TRP A 103 -3.42 -11.28 -6.06
CA TRP A 103 -3.61 -10.41 -7.20
C TRP A 103 -3.89 -8.97 -6.74
N PRO A 104 -3.45 -7.93 -7.45
CA PRO A 104 -3.79 -6.55 -7.11
C PRO A 104 -5.28 -6.31 -6.94
N ASP A 105 -6.12 -6.96 -7.74
CA ASP A 105 -7.59 -6.88 -7.67
C ASP A 105 -8.19 -7.46 -6.38
N ALA A 106 -7.40 -8.18 -5.58
CA ALA A 106 -7.82 -8.67 -4.27
C ALA A 106 -7.64 -7.63 -3.14
N LEU A 107 -7.02 -6.48 -3.43
CA LEU A 107 -6.90 -5.39 -2.48
C LEU A 107 -8.09 -4.45 -2.57
N VAL A 108 -8.46 -3.86 -1.43
CA VAL A 108 -9.43 -2.77 -1.34
C VAL A 108 -8.81 -1.57 -0.64
N GLY A 109 -9.38 -0.39 -0.83
CA GLY A 109 -8.99 0.82 -0.11
C GLY A 109 -9.45 0.76 1.35
N HIS A 110 -8.85 1.61 2.17
CA HIS A 110 -9.28 1.81 3.56
C HIS A 110 -10.78 2.17 3.60
N GLU A 111 -11.52 1.61 4.56
CA GLU A 111 -12.97 1.80 4.74
C GLU A 111 -13.85 1.31 3.57
N GLN A 112 -13.30 0.53 2.64
CA GLN A 112 -14.09 -0.09 1.59
C GLN A 112 -14.48 -1.53 1.95
N ASP A 113 -15.67 -1.92 1.52
CA ASP A 113 -16.18 -3.27 1.74
C ASP A 113 -15.39 -4.31 0.95
N VAL A 114 -15.05 -5.41 1.63
CA VAL A 114 -14.53 -6.62 0.97
C VAL A 114 -15.71 -7.46 0.51
N ILE A 115 -15.84 -7.64 -0.80
CA ILE A 115 -17.01 -8.31 -1.40
C ILE A 115 -16.85 -9.82 -1.35
N CYS A 116 -17.66 -10.50 -0.53
CA CYS A 116 -17.73 -11.96 -0.52
C CYS A 116 -18.36 -12.49 -1.81
N PRO A 117 -17.66 -13.35 -2.58
CA PRO A 117 -18.19 -13.89 -3.82
C PRO A 117 -19.30 -14.93 -3.53
N LYS A 118 -20.35 -14.96 -4.38
CA LYS A 118 -21.46 -15.92 -4.24
C LYS A 118 -21.02 -17.39 -4.40
N ALA A 119 -19.85 -17.62 -4.97
CA ALA A 119 -19.31 -18.96 -5.25
C ALA A 119 -18.72 -19.66 -4.02
N SER A 120 -18.48 -18.95 -2.92
CA SER A 120 -17.87 -19.52 -1.72
C SER A 120 -18.55 -19.00 -0.46
N SER A 121 -18.69 -19.88 0.52
CA SER A 121 -19.05 -19.52 1.90
C SER A 121 -17.82 -19.41 2.83
N ASN A 122 -16.64 -19.76 2.31
CA ASN A 122 -15.37 -19.76 3.04
C ASN A 122 -14.49 -18.65 2.49
N PHE A 123 -14.91 -17.40 2.77
CA PHE A 123 -14.17 -16.21 2.38
C PHE A 123 -13.37 -15.71 3.57
N ASP A 124 -12.10 -15.41 3.34
CA ASP A 124 -11.19 -14.92 4.37
C ASP A 124 -10.36 -13.74 3.87
N TYR A 125 -9.80 -12.97 4.79
CA TYR A 125 -8.99 -11.79 4.52
C TYR A 125 -7.54 -12.00 4.98
N GLU A 126 -6.62 -11.22 4.43
CA GLU A 126 -5.23 -11.15 4.83
C GLU A 126 -4.96 -9.79 5.46
N GLY A 127 -4.85 -9.74 6.77
CA GLY A 127 -4.52 -8.53 7.53
C GLY A 127 -3.06 -8.56 7.97
N GLU A 128 -2.16 -8.00 7.17
CA GLU A 128 -0.73 -8.11 7.39
C GLU A 128 0.00 -6.76 7.35
N LEU A 129 1.17 -6.70 8.01
CA LEU A 129 2.11 -5.61 7.81
C LEU A 129 2.73 -5.73 6.40
N ALA A 130 2.52 -4.73 5.57
CA ALA A 130 3.02 -4.70 4.20
C ALA A 130 4.25 -3.80 4.06
N PHE A 131 5.21 -4.22 3.24
CA PHE A 131 6.36 -3.43 2.82
C PHE A 131 6.33 -3.20 1.31
N ILE A 132 6.70 -2.00 0.89
CA ILE A 132 6.88 -1.68 -0.51
C ILE A 132 8.36 -1.73 -0.83
N ILE A 133 8.75 -2.56 -1.81
CA ILE A 133 10.14 -2.64 -2.26
C ILE A 133 10.46 -1.38 -3.08
N GLY A 134 11.25 -0.50 -2.51
CA GLY A 134 11.61 0.79 -3.10
C GLY A 134 12.75 0.73 -4.12
N LYS A 135 13.66 -0.25 -3.99
CA LYS A 135 14.80 -0.44 -4.91
C LYS A 135 14.86 -1.88 -5.40
N PRO A 136 15.06 -2.13 -6.70
CA PRO A 136 15.28 -3.48 -7.18
C PRO A 136 16.62 -4.05 -6.66
N GLY A 137 16.64 -5.35 -6.37
CA GLY A 137 17.86 -6.00 -5.90
C GLY A 137 17.83 -7.51 -6.05
N ARG A 138 19.01 -8.13 -5.90
CA ARG A 138 19.20 -9.58 -5.88
C ARG A 138 20.36 -9.92 -4.95
N HIS A 139 20.23 -11.00 -4.21
CA HIS A 139 21.27 -11.47 -3.27
C HIS A 139 21.67 -10.41 -2.24
N ILE A 140 20.68 -9.66 -1.77
CA ILE A 140 20.89 -8.64 -0.75
C ILE A 140 21.12 -9.34 0.58
N ALA A 141 22.19 -8.99 1.28
CA ALA A 141 22.44 -9.48 2.62
C ALA A 141 21.43 -8.90 3.63
N GLU A 142 21.19 -9.61 4.72
CA GLU A 142 20.18 -9.25 5.73
C GLU A 142 20.42 -7.82 6.29
N ASP A 143 21.67 -7.46 6.57
CA ASP A 143 22.08 -6.14 7.05
C ASP A 143 21.89 -5.01 6.03
N GLY A 144 21.78 -5.35 4.74
CA GLY A 144 21.51 -4.42 3.64
C GLY A 144 20.03 -4.32 3.22
N ALA A 145 19.14 -5.14 3.81
CA ALA A 145 17.77 -5.25 3.34
C ALA A 145 16.91 -3.99 3.55
N MET A 146 17.27 -3.15 4.53
CA MET A 146 16.58 -1.90 4.88
C MET A 146 17.24 -0.63 4.31
N ALA A 147 18.27 -0.76 3.46
CA ALA A 147 19.06 0.37 2.93
C ALA A 147 18.49 0.94 1.61
#